data_ac054586a0681dfa2a4a13b6da5b3b1f
#
_entry.id   ac054586a0681dfa2a4a13b6da5b3b1f
#
_cell.length_a   1.000
_cell.length_b   1.000
_cell.length_c   1.000
_cell.angle_alpha   90.00
_cell.angle_beta   90.00
_cell.angle_gamma   90.00
#
_symmetry.space_group_name_H-M   'P 1'
#
loop_
_entity.id
_entity.type
_entity.pdbx_description
1 polymer ?
#
loop_
_entity_poly.entity_id
_entity_poly.type
_entity_poly.pdbx_seq_one_letter_code
_entity_poly.pdbx_strand_id
1 'polypeptide(L)'
;FDYAYLCCDCGLCELYSCVVDLSARSIFNYLKAELGRAGIKNPHNRSELEVNEFRETRKVPVPRLMKRLEIDKYGSHAEFIDFDKDSVKEVKLFLSQHVGAPSVPVVSEGEAVSEGELVADIAEGKLGAKIHASINGKVKQVTDKYIIISR
;
A
#
# COMPACT_ATOMS: atom_id res chain seq x y z
N PHE A 1 15.61 -23.54 1.06
CA PHE A 1 15.60 -22.11 0.64
C PHE A 1 14.18 -21.50 0.56
N ASP A 2 13.13 -22.31 0.47
CA ASP A 2 11.71 -21.92 0.39
C ASP A 2 11.22 -21.07 1.58
N TYR A 3 11.82 -21.21 2.76
CA TYR A 3 11.56 -20.32 3.91
C TYR A 3 11.80 -18.83 3.62
N ALA A 4 12.54 -18.49 2.57
CA ALA A 4 12.69 -17.10 2.12
C ALA A 4 11.34 -16.44 1.80
N TYR A 5 10.35 -17.21 1.34
CA TYR A 5 8.99 -16.71 1.08
C TYR A 5 8.24 -16.21 2.31
N LEU A 6 8.65 -16.61 3.52
CA LEU A 6 8.07 -16.11 4.78
C LEU A 6 8.56 -14.70 5.15
N CYS A 7 9.60 -14.18 4.50
CA CYS A 7 10.09 -12.84 4.74
C CYS A 7 9.07 -11.81 4.22
N CYS A 8 8.57 -10.92 5.10
CA CYS A 8 7.64 -9.84 4.76
C CYS A 8 8.33 -8.52 4.40
N ASP A 9 9.65 -8.53 4.22
CA ASP A 9 10.47 -7.36 3.83
C ASP A 9 10.42 -6.17 4.81
N CYS A 10 10.11 -6.40 6.08
CA CYS A 10 9.96 -5.33 7.09
C CYS A 10 11.28 -4.68 7.55
N GLY A 11 12.43 -5.26 7.25
CA GLY A 11 13.75 -4.71 7.60
C GLY A 11 14.17 -4.85 9.08
N LEU A 12 13.34 -5.37 9.98
CA LEU A 12 13.65 -5.46 11.41
C LEU A 12 14.85 -6.35 11.72
N CYS A 13 15.13 -7.35 10.90
CA CYS A 13 16.30 -8.22 11.06
C CYS A 13 17.62 -7.45 10.91
N GLU A 14 17.69 -6.47 10.01
CA GLU A 14 18.88 -5.64 9.81
C GLU A 14 18.88 -4.39 10.70
N LEU A 15 17.75 -3.68 10.80
CA LEU A 15 17.66 -2.41 11.52
C LEU A 15 17.65 -2.56 13.04
N TYR A 16 17.14 -3.67 13.56
CA TYR A 16 16.92 -3.84 15.00
C TYR A 16 17.68 -5.00 15.60
N SER A 17 17.71 -6.15 14.94
CA SER A 17 18.21 -7.39 15.54
C SER A 17 19.68 -7.69 15.26
N CYS A 18 20.20 -7.27 14.11
CA CYS A 18 21.58 -7.57 13.72
C CYS A 18 22.57 -6.58 14.34
N VAL A 19 23.54 -7.10 15.08
CA VAL A 19 24.60 -6.28 15.73
C VAL A 19 25.77 -5.96 14.81
N VAL A 20 25.80 -6.60 13.63
CA VAL A 20 26.87 -6.44 12.62
C VAL A 20 26.35 -5.94 11.28
N ASP A 21 25.14 -5.37 11.28
CA ASP A 21 24.47 -4.76 10.13
C ASP A 21 24.37 -5.65 8.89
N LEU A 22 24.20 -6.97 9.07
CA LEU A 22 23.95 -7.87 7.96
C LEU A 22 22.53 -7.75 7.45
N SER A 23 22.38 -7.56 6.15
CA SER A 23 21.06 -7.48 5.51
C SER A 23 20.52 -8.87 5.19
N ALA A 24 19.93 -9.54 6.18
CA ALA A 24 19.19 -10.79 5.95
C ALA A 24 18.03 -10.59 4.98
N ARG A 25 17.40 -9.44 4.98
CA ARG A 25 16.33 -9.05 4.07
C ARG A 25 16.79 -9.12 2.60
N SER A 26 17.95 -8.56 2.27
CA SER A 26 18.52 -8.59 0.92
C SER A 26 18.80 -10.03 0.46
N ILE A 27 19.29 -10.88 1.35
CA ILE A 27 19.51 -12.31 1.07
C ILE A 27 18.19 -13.01 0.75
N PHE A 28 17.14 -12.79 1.57
CA PHE A 28 15.83 -13.38 1.32
C PHE A 28 15.19 -12.87 0.02
N ASN A 29 15.35 -11.60 -0.30
CA ASN A 29 14.85 -11.05 -1.56
C ASN A 29 15.58 -11.64 -2.77
N TYR A 30 16.89 -11.80 -2.69
CA TYR A 30 17.67 -12.52 -3.71
C TYR A 30 17.18 -13.96 -3.88
N LEU A 31 17.02 -14.71 -2.77
CA LEU A 31 16.52 -16.08 -2.81
C LEU A 31 15.11 -16.20 -3.39
N LYS A 32 14.20 -15.26 -3.05
CA LYS A 32 12.86 -15.21 -3.66
C LYS A 32 12.92 -15.02 -5.18
N ALA A 33 13.81 -14.14 -5.65
CA ALA A 33 13.99 -13.90 -7.08
C ALA A 33 14.52 -15.16 -7.79
N GLU A 34 15.50 -15.86 -7.22
CA GLU A 34 16.05 -17.10 -7.77
C GLU A 34 15.01 -18.23 -7.78
N LEU A 35 14.26 -18.41 -6.68
CA LEU A 35 13.18 -19.39 -6.60
C LEU A 35 12.10 -19.10 -7.66
N GLY A 36 11.75 -17.82 -7.86
CA GLY A 36 10.83 -17.41 -8.90
C GLY A 36 11.33 -17.72 -10.31
N ARG A 37 12.62 -17.48 -10.59
CA ARG A 37 13.24 -17.85 -11.87
C ARG A 37 13.25 -19.36 -12.12
N ALA A 38 13.42 -20.12 -11.05
CA ALA A 38 13.37 -21.59 -11.10
C ALA A 38 11.93 -22.14 -11.16
N GLY A 39 10.90 -21.29 -11.19
CA GLY A 39 9.50 -21.69 -11.23
C GLY A 39 8.99 -22.30 -9.92
N ILE A 40 9.74 -22.19 -8.83
CA ILE A 40 9.38 -22.72 -7.51
C ILE A 40 8.39 -21.75 -6.86
N LYS A 41 7.16 -22.19 -6.65
CA LYS A 41 6.11 -21.39 -6.00
C LYS A 41 6.24 -21.45 -4.49
N ASN A 42 5.68 -20.42 -3.81
CA ASN A 42 5.61 -20.39 -2.35
C ASN A 42 4.80 -21.60 -1.83
N PRO A 43 5.42 -22.53 -1.07
CA PRO A 43 4.73 -23.70 -0.53
C PRO A 43 3.93 -23.41 0.74
N HIS A 44 4.11 -22.20 1.33
CA HIS A 44 3.50 -21.83 2.60
C HIS A 44 2.06 -21.31 2.40
N ASN A 45 1.19 -22.17 1.91
CA ASN A 45 -0.24 -21.84 1.75
C ASN A 45 -1.00 -22.32 3.00
N ARG A 46 -1.06 -21.45 4.03
CA ARG A 46 -1.82 -21.71 5.25
C ARG A 46 -3.14 -20.97 5.20
N SER A 47 -4.24 -21.70 5.21
CA SER A 47 -5.60 -21.15 5.28
C SER A 47 -5.99 -20.75 6.71
N GLU A 48 -5.41 -21.43 7.71
CA GLU A 48 -5.64 -21.19 9.12
C GLU A 48 -4.31 -20.90 9.81
N LEU A 49 -4.26 -19.79 10.56
CA LEU A 49 -3.09 -19.37 11.30
C LEU A 49 -3.45 -19.23 12.77
N GLU A 50 -2.79 -20.01 13.61
CA GLU A 50 -2.84 -19.82 15.06
C GLU A 50 -1.87 -18.71 15.48
N VAL A 51 -2.33 -17.88 16.42
CA VAL A 51 -1.48 -16.84 17.01
C VAL A 51 -0.43 -17.50 17.88
N ASN A 52 0.85 -17.22 17.63
CA ASN A 52 1.94 -17.75 18.46
C ASN A 52 1.77 -17.22 19.89
N GLU A 53 1.83 -18.14 20.90
CA GLU A 53 1.68 -17.81 22.32
C GLU A 53 2.70 -16.79 22.85
N PHE A 54 3.91 -16.75 22.24
CA PHE A 54 4.96 -15.79 22.58
C PHE A 54 4.90 -14.50 21.76
N ARG A 55 3.81 -14.24 21.02
CA ARG A 55 3.68 -13.05 20.16
C ARG A 55 3.93 -11.75 20.92
N GLU A 56 3.38 -11.62 22.12
CA GLU A 56 3.48 -10.40 22.91
C GLU A 56 4.93 -10.13 23.38
N THR A 57 5.66 -11.18 23.74
CA THR A 57 7.06 -11.05 24.17
C THR A 57 8.04 -10.85 23.02
N ARG A 58 7.61 -11.12 21.78
CA ARG A 58 8.41 -10.97 20.55
C ARG A 58 8.20 -9.64 19.83
N LYS A 59 7.32 -8.79 20.32
CA LYS A 59 7.11 -7.45 19.77
C LYS A 59 8.35 -6.58 19.98
N VAL A 60 8.71 -5.84 18.94
CA VAL A 60 9.77 -4.84 19.02
C VAL A 60 9.25 -3.63 19.80
N PRO A 61 9.91 -3.20 20.90
CA PRO A 61 9.51 -2.01 21.62
C PRO A 61 9.67 -0.75 20.76
N VAL A 62 8.56 -0.08 20.45
CA VAL A 62 8.52 1.09 19.56
C VAL A 62 9.50 2.18 19.97
N PRO A 63 9.60 2.61 21.27
CA PRO A 63 10.54 3.66 21.65
C PRO A 63 12.01 3.28 21.39
N ARG A 64 12.34 1.98 21.50
CA ARG A 64 13.69 1.49 21.24
C ARG A 64 13.98 1.47 19.74
N LEU A 65 13.00 1.10 18.90
CA LEU A 65 13.11 1.17 17.45
C LEU A 65 13.25 2.61 16.98
N MET A 66 12.47 3.55 17.53
CA MET A 66 12.57 4.98 17.21
C MET A 66 13.97 5.54 17.50
N LYS A 67 14.59 5.16 18.62
CA LYS A 67 15.98 5.53 18.93
C LYS A 67 16.97 4.93 17.94
N ARG A 68 16.79 3.66 17.58
CA ARG A 68 17.66 3.00 16.59
C ARG A 68 17.58 3.66 15.21
N LEU A 69 16.41 4.20 14.85
CA LEU A 69 16.16 4.92 13.59
C LEU A 69 16.49 6.42 13.70
N GLU A 70 16.90 6.92 14.88
CA GLU A 70 17.17 8.33 15.17
C GLU A 70 15.99 9.28 14.89
N ILE A 71 14.75 8.78 15.01
CA ILE A 71 13.52 9.54 14.78
C ILE A 71 12.83 9.96 16.08
N ASP A 72 13.33 9.55 17.25
CA ASP A 72 12.77 9.90 18.56
C ASP A 72 12.79 11.42 18.84
N LYS A 73 13.72 12.15 18.23
CA LYS A 73 13.83 13.61 18.29
C LYS A 73 12.73 14.36 17.53
N TYR A 74 11.98 13.68 16.66
CA TYR A 74 10.90 14.25 15.84
C TYR A 74 9.50 13.98 16.41
N GLY A 75 9.39 13.57 17.66
CA GLY A 75 8.13 13.23 18.34
C GLY A 75 7.24 14.42 18.68
N SER A 76 7.26 15.51 17.92
CA SER A 76 6.36 16.63 18.11
C SER A 76 4.96 16.32 17.61
N HIS A 77 3.95 16.70 18.39
CA HIS A 77 2.56 16.64 17.95
C HIS A 77 2.35 17.65 16.81
N ALA A 78 1.91 17.16 15.65
CA ALA A 78 1.48 18.03 14.55
C ALA A 78 -0.01 18.32 14.71
N GLU A 79 -0.37 19.60 14.67
CA GLU A 79 -1.78 19.98 14.66
C GLU A 79 -2.42 19.58 13.35
N PHE A 80 -3.65 19.04 13.44
CA PHE A 80 -4.45 18.76 12.24
C PHE A 80 -4.94 20.09 11.67
N ILE A 81 -4.55 20.37 10.43
CA ILE A 81 -5.06 21.53 9.69
C ILE A 81 -6.19 21.02 8.78
N ASP A 82 -7.39 21.50 9.02
CA ASP A 82 -8.54 21.19 8.17
C ASP A 82 -8.35 21.85 6.80
N PHE A 83 -8.55 21.07 5.75
CA PHE A 83 -8.41 21.54 4.38
C PHE A 83 -9.78 21.96 3.85
N ASP A 84 -9.88 23.20 3.34
CA ASP A 84 -11.09 23.70 2.69
C ASP A 84 -11.33 22.96 1.36
N LYS A 85 -12.11 21.90 1.42
CA LYS A 85 -12.48 21.10 0.25
C LYS A 85 -13.28 21.90 -0.78
N ASP A 86 -13.99 22.97 -0.36
CA ASP A 86 -14.87 23.75 -1.23
C ASP A 86 -14.08 24.67 -2.16
N SER A 87 -12.83 24.96 -1.81
CA SER A 87 -11.90 25.68 -2.69
C SER A 87 -11.45 24.86 -3.91
N VAL A 88 -11.57 23.53 -3.87
CA VAL A 88 -11.16 22.64 -4.98
C VAL A 88 -12.23 22.63 -6.06
N LYS A 89 -11.91 23.13 -7.23
CA LYS A 89 -12.84 23.23 -8.38
C LYS A 89 -12.74 22.04 -9.34
N GLU A 90 -11.58 21.43 -9.42
CA GLU A 90 -11.33 20.32 -10.34
C GLU A 90 -10.35 19.32 -9.71
N VAL A 91 -10.60 18.03 -9.92
CA VAL A 91 -9.69 16.94 -9.50
C VAL A 91 -9.40 16.02 -10.67
N LYS A 92 -8.17 15.49 -10.69
CA LYS A 92 -7.73 14.47 -11.62
C LYS A 92 -7.45 13.17 -10.84
N LEU A 93 -8.22 12.14 -11.11
CA LEU A 93 -8.12 10.83 -10.49
C LEU A 93 -7.40 9.88 -11.45
N PHE A 94 -6.18 9.49 -11.12
CA PHE A 94 -5.42 8.54 -11.93
C PHE A 94 -5.92 7.12 -11.71
N LEU A 95 -6.07 6.34 -12.77
CA LEU A 95 -6.55 4.96 -12.74
C LEU A 95 -5.49 3.95 -12.25
N SER A 96 -4.23 4.35 -12.18
CA SER A 96 -3.11 3.54 -11.72
C SER A 96 -2.28 4.29 -10.67
N GLN A 97 -2.74 4.28 -9.41
CA GLN A 97 -2.04 4.86 -8.26
C GLN A 97 -1.60 3.79 -7.23
N HIS A 98 -1.79 2.52 -7.53
CA HIS A 98 -1.57 1.38 -6.63
C HIS A 98 -0.79 0.28 -7.33
N VAL A 99 -0.29 -0.68 -6.56
CA VAL A 99 0.32 -1.90 -7.10
C VAL A 99 -0.80 -2.83 -7.57
N GLY A 100 -0.80 -3.18 -8.87
CA GLY A 100 -1.82 -4.02 -9.47
C GLY A 100 -2.23 -3.54 -10.86
N ALA A 101 -3.33 -4.06 -11.36
CA ALA A 101 -3.89 -3.63 -12.64
C ALA A 101 -4.54 -2.23 -12.51
N PRO A 102 -4.44 -1.37 -13.53
CA PRO A 102 -5.20 -0.12 -13.55
C PRO A 102 -6.69 -0.37 -13.38
N SER A 103 -7.38 0.55 -12.71
CA SER A 103 -8.83 0.50 -12.52
C SER A 103 -9.55 0.86 -13.83
N VAL A 104 -10.72 0.30 -14.03
CA VAL A 104 -11.55 0.52 -15.22
C VAL A 104 -12.62 1.56 -14.89
N PRO A 105 -12.74 2.68 -15.63
CA PRO A 105 -13.80 3.65 -15.43
C PRO A 105 -15.19 3.01 -15.52
N VAL A 106 -16.09 3.39 -14.60
CA VAL A 106 -17.50 2.97 -14.59
C VAL A 106 -18.46 4.15 -14.80
N VAL A 107 -17.91 5.33 -15.03
CA VAL A 107 -18.64 6.58 -15.29
C VAL A 107 -18.34 7.10 -16.69
N SER A 108 -19.26 7.92 -17.22
CA SER A 108 -19.16 8.55 -18.54
C SER A 108 -18.96 10.06 -18.43
N GLU A 109 -18.42 10.68 -19.48
CA GLU A 109 -18.30 12.14 -19.55
C GLU A 109 -19.68 12.81 -19.49
N GLY A 110 -19.77 13.89 -18.70
CA GLY A 110 -21.00 14.62 -18.43
C GLY A 110 -21.84 14.05 -17.28
N GLU A 111 -21.51 12.89 -16.75
CA GLU A 111 -22.21 12.28 -15.62
C GLU A 111 -21.99 13.05 -14.33
N ALA A 112 -23.04 13.23 -13.53
CA ALA A 112 -22.95 13.85 -12.22
C ALA A 112 -22.55 12.79 -11.19
N VAL A 113 -21.58 13.11 -10.35
CA VAL A 113 -21.06 12.21 -9.30
C VAL A 113 -21.01 12.91 -7.96
N SER A 114 -21.23 12.15 -6.90
CA SER A 114 -21.15 12.61 -5.52
C SER A 114 -19.81 12.21 -4.90
N GLU A 115 -19.32 12.97 -3.91
CA GLU A 115 -18.13 12.60 -3.12
C GLU A 115 -18.32 11.22 -2.52
N GLY A 116 -17.32 10.33 -2.71
CA GLY A 116 -17.38 8.94 -2.27
C GLY A 116 -18.01 7.96 -3.26
N GLU A 117 -18.61 8.43 -4.35
CA GLU A 117 -19.20 7.59 -5.39
C GLU A 117 -18.14 6.84 -6.19
N LEU A 118 -18.40 5.58 -6.54
CA LEU A 118 -17.48 4.75 -7.32
C LEU A 118 -17.36 5.28 -8.74
N VAL A 119 -16.16 5.65 -9.18
CA VAL A 119 -15.89 6.17 -10.52
C VAL A 119 -15.01 5.26 -11.36
N ALA A 120 -14.26 4.36 -10.72
CA ALA A 120 -13.57 3.28 -11.44
C ALA A 120 -13.48 2.02 -10.55
N ASP A 121 -13.70 0.85 -11.16
CA ASP A 121 -13.70 -0.44 -10.47
C ASP A 121 -12.46 -1.27 -10.84
N ILE A 122 -12.24 -2.34 -10.10
CA ILE A 122 -11.17 -3.28 -10.32
C ILE A 122 -11.47 -4.06 -11.62
N ALA A 123 -10.48 -4.20 -12.49
CA ALA A 123 -10.59 -5.06 -13.68
C ALA A 123 -10.88 -6.50 -13.25
N GLU A 124 -11.84 -7.16 -13.94
CA GLU A 124 -12.29 -8.50 -13.59
C GLU A 124 -11.14 -9.51 -13.48
N GLY A 125 -11.12 -10.27 -12.39
CA GLY A 125 -10.09 -11.27 -12.10
C GLY A 125 -8.69 -10.71 -11.81
N LYS A 126 -8.54 -9.39 -11.65
CA LYS A 126 -7.24 -8.75 -11.36
C LYS A 126 -7.16 -8.29 -9.92
N LEU A 127 -5.93 -8.12 -9.43
CA LEU A 127 -5.68 -7.39 -8.19
C LEU A 127 -5.63 -5.90 -8.51
N GLY A 128 -6.39 -5.10 -7.79
CA GLY A 128 -6.47 -3.65 -8.00
C GLY A 128 -7.15 -2.94 -6.83
N ALA A 129 -7.48 -1.67 -7.00
CA ALA A 129 -8.22 -0.87 -6.03
C ALA A 129 -9.36 -0.10 -6.69
N LYS A 130 -10.47 0.04 -5.99
CA LYS A 130 -11.60 0.89 -6.40
C LYS A 130 -11.23 2.36 -6.25
N ILE A 131 -11.69 3.20 -7.17
CA ILE A 131 -11.47 4.65 -7.14
C ILE A 131 -12.81 5.35 -6.99
N HIS A 132 -12.86 6.29 -6.05
CA HIS A 132 -14.05 7.04 -5.70
C HIS A 132 -13.87 8.53 -6.01
N ALA A 133 -14.95 9.22 -6.31
CA ALA A 133 -14.94 10.66 -6.49
C ALA A 133 -14.53 11.36 -5.19
N SER A 134 -13.58 12.29 -5.27
CA SER A 134 -13.11 13.05 -4.10
C SER A 134 -13.83 14.39 -3.90
N ILE A 135 -14.66 14.78 -4.86
CA ILE A 135 -15.53 15.97 -4.79
C ILE A 135 -16.89 15.68 -5.48
N ASN A 136 -17.92 16.41 -5.09
CA ASN A 136 -19.16 16.48 -5.86
C ASN A 136 -18.92 17.25 -7.15
N GLY A 137 -19.43 16.79 -8.29
CA GLY A 137 -19.28 17.49 -9.56
C GLY A 137 -19.76 16.70 -10.75
N LYS A 138 -19.29 17.11 -11.94
CA LYS A 138 -19.52 16.39 -13.19
C LYS A 138 -18.22 15.84 -13.75
N VAL A 139 -18.30 14.65 -14.31
CA VAL A 139 -17.20 14.03 -15.04
C VAL A 139 -16.94 14.85 -16.31
N LYS A 140 -15.81 15.55 -16.35
CA LYS A 140 -15.40 16.39 -17.47
C LYS A 140 -14.70 15.61 -18.56
N GLN A 141 -13.91 14.60 -18.18
CA GLN A 141 -13.13 13.81 -19.12
C GLN A 141 -12.87 12.41 -18.53
N VAL A 142 -12.95 11.38 -19.39
CA VAL A 142 -12.56 10.01 -19.10
C VAL A 142 -11.53 9.57 -20.13
N THR A 143 -10.38 9.08 -19.65
CA THR A 143 -9.30 8.56 -20.49
C THR A 143 -8.88 7.16 -20.01
N ASP A 144 -7.95 6.54 -20.70
CA ASP A 144 -7.31 5.28 -20.28
C ASP A 144 -6.38 5.43 -19.07
N LYS A 145 -6.07 6.67 -18.64
CA LYS A 145 -5.12 6.95 -17.55
C LYS A 145 -5.72 7.69 -16.37
N TYR A 146 -6.76 8.48 -16.59
CA TYR A 146 -7.35 9.32 -15.54
C TYR A 146 -8.80 9.71 -15.86
N ILE A 147 -9.50 10.13 -14.81
CA ILE A 147 -10.81 10.77 -14.85
C ILE A 147 -10.66 12.19 -14.31
N ILE A 148 -11.27 13.20 -14.95
CA ILE A 148 -11.36 14.57 -14.45
C ILE A 148 -12.78 14.83 -14.01
N ILE A 149 -12.94 15.32 -12.76
CA ILE A 149 -14.22 15.75 -12.18
C ILE A 149 -14.11 17.24 -11.86
N SER A 150 -15.11 18.02 -12.28
CA SER A 150 -15.21 19.45 -11.99
C SER A 150 -16.54 19.79 -11.32
N ARG A 151 -16.50 20.76 -10.39
CA ARG A 151 -17.69 21.35 -9.79
C ARG A 151 -18.43 22.24 -10.76
#